data_821a8164ca3534363718cd9e385c288a
#
_entry.id   821a8164ca3534363718cd9e385c288a
#
_cell.length_a   1.000
_cell.length_b   1.000
_cell.length_c   1.000
_cell.angle_alpha   90.00
_cell.angle_beta   90.00
_cell.angle_gamma   90.00
#
_symmetry.space_group_name_H-M   'P 1'
#
loop_
_entity.id
_entity.type
_entity.pdbx_description
1 polymer ?
#
loop_
_entity_poly.entity_id
_entity_poly.type
_entity_poly.pdbx_seq_one_letter_code
_entity_poly.pdbx_strand_id
1 'polypeptide(L)'
;MDNKLNILHQKKKPTKQQLNRQNDYVIAIPSYKRVETLRDKTLTLLQKYKIDPKKIYIFVANKDEEKEYKGGLPKYYHKIVVGKPGIKNIRNFMPKYFPEGKKIFYMDDDCYSLHECVIKTKNKSKSKTKSNKSLKKSKSKKKSKSSKSKKRDKSNQKLRPLKSLDEFIKTGFHDLSISGMNLFGIYPVDNAFFMRPTDNRGKSHLTNRITYIIGYCAGAINTRVCEIRTVDDKEDFERSIKYYLHDGGVLRYNNITAKTRCYKEPGGMQEERTNARVKRSAVYLSKKYPDLTTYTEKKSWGYAEVILRDKRLEKDRKFGLKVLKDYDRKGIKY
;
A
#
# COMPACT_ATOMS: atom_id res chain seq x y z
N MET A 1 12.30 23.95 45.89
CA MET A 1 11.74 24.12 44.49
C MET A 1 11.79 22.81 43.75
N ASP A 2 11.10 21.74 44.16
CA ASP A 2 11.09 20.45 43.45
C ASP A 2 9.81 19.68 43.80
N ASN A 3 8.64 20.15 43.36
CA ASN A 3 7.41 19.41 43.53
C ASN A 3 6.33 19.68 42.46
N LYS A 4 6.74 20.10 41.25
CA LYS A 4 5.82 20.34 40.13
C LYS A 4 6.04 19.43 38.90
N LEU A 5 6.96 18.48 38.94
CA LEU A 5 7.30 17.62 37.79
C LEU A 5 6.69 16.21 37.84
N ASN A 6 5.95 15.84 38.89
CA ASN A 6 5.43 14.47 39.08
C ASN A 6 3.92 14.30 38.83
N ILE A 7 3.21 15.26 38.20
CA ILE A 7 1.76 15.15 37.91
C ILE A 7 1.47 14.84 36.43
N LEU A 8 2.46 14.75 35.58
CA LEU A 8 2.28 14.37 34.18
C LEU A 8 2.73 12.94 33.97
N HIS A 9 1.84 12.02 33.84
CA HIS A 9 1.93 10.62 33.34
C HIS A 9 1.49 9.48 34.26
N GLN A 10 0.45 9.66 35.06
CA GLN A 10 -0.41 8.52 35.37
C GLN A 10 -1.49 8.37 34.30
N LYS A 11 -1.10 8.08 33.05
CA LYS A 11 -2.03 7.48 32.07
C LYS A 11 -2.44 6.13 32.63
N LYS A 12 -3.68 5.99 33.13
CA LYS A 12 -4.26 4.70 33.52
C LYS A 12 -3.94 3.68 32.43
N LYS A 13 -3.30 2.57 32.79
CA LYS A 13 -3.07 1.47 31.85
C LYS A 13 -4.38 1.12 31.17
N PRO A 14 -4.47 1.08 29.84
CA PRO A 14 -5.70 0.77 29.16
C PRO A 14 -6.21 -0.61 29.59
N THR A 15 -7.51 -0.74 29.81
CA THR A 15 -8.13 -2.03 30.13
C THR A 15 -7.90 -3.02 28.97
N LYS A 16 -7.96 -4.33 29.28
CA LYS A 16 -7.83 -5.38 28.25
C LYS A 16 -8.83 -5.19 27.08
N GLN A 17 -9.99 -4.64 27.38
CA GLN A 17 -11.03 -4.28 26.41
C GLN A 17 -10.68 -3.04 25.57
N GLN A 18 -10.03 -2.04 26.17
CA GLN A 18 -9.50 -0.85 25.47
C GLN A 18 -8.30 -1.23 24.61
N LEU A 19 -7.40 -2.09 25.08
CA LEU A 19 -6.30 -2.67 24.30
C LEU A 19 -6.81 -3.49 23.10
N ASN A 20 -7.85 -4.30 23.27
CA ASN A 20 -8.45 -5.04 22.17
C ASN A 20 -9.12 -4.11 21.13
N ARG A 21 -9.80 -3.04 21.57
CA ARG A 21 -10.40 -2.04 20.65
C ARG A 21 -9.35 -1.19 19.93
N GLN A 22 -8.24 -0.86 20.57
CA GLN A 22 -7.11 -0.18 19.93
C GLN A 22 -6.36 -1.09 18.95
N ASN A 23 -6.33 -2.40 19.22
CA ASN A 23 -5.63 -3.37 18.37
C ASN A 23 -6.44 -3.82 17.15
N ASP A 24 -7.74 -3.53 17.09
CA ASP A 24 -8.58 -3.94 15.98
C ASP A 24 -8.53 -2.93 14.83
N TYR A 25 -8.37 -3.44 13.61
CA TYR A 25 -8.36 -2.62 12.41
C TYR A 25 -9.77 -2.46 11.83
N VAL A 26 -9.94 -1.46 10.99
CA VAL A 26 -11.11 -1.27 10.13
C VAL A 26 -10.69 -1.29 8.66
N ILE A 27 -11.61 -1.65 7.78
CA ILE A 27 -11.45 -1.55 6.32
C ILE A 27 -12.25 -0.36 5.84
N ALA A 28 -11.61 0.57 5.15
CA ALA A 28 -12.23 1.76 4.58
C ALA A 28 -12.23 1.68 3.05
N ILE A 29 -13.42 1.68 2.45
CA ILE A 29 -13.63 1.50 1.01
C ILE A 29 -14.34 2.75 0.48
N PRO A 30 -13.66 3.60 -0.32
CA PRO A 30 -14.35 4.65 -1.06
C PRO A 30 -14.99 4.03 -2.30
N SER A 31 -16.20 4.43 -2.62
CA SER A 31 -16.88 4.02 -3.84
C SER A 31 -17.76 5.15 -4.37
N TYR A 32 -17.82 5.31 -5.70
CA TYR A 32 -18.58 6.35 -6.37
C TYR A 32 -19.19 5.84 -7.67
N LYS A 33 -20.55 5.79 -7.77
CA LYS A 33 -21.28 5.28 -8.92
C LYS A 33 -20.88 3.85 -9.34
N ARG A 34 -20.62 2.97 -8.37
CA ARG A 34 -20.06 1.63 -8.60
C ARG A 34 -20.62 0.57 -7.65
N VAL A 35 -21.92 0.63 -7.36
CA VAL A 35 -22.59 -0.32 -6.45
C VAL A 35 -22.32 -1.77 -6.85
N GLU A 36 -22.55 -2.10 -8.14
CA GLU A 36 -22.34 -3.45 -8.66
C GLU A 36 -20.87 -3.87 -8.61
N THR A 37 -19.96 -2.97 -8.99
CA THR A 37 -18.52 -3.23 -8.92
C THR A 37 -18.09 -3.56 -7.49
N LEU A 38 -18.52 -2.76 -6.51
CA LEU A 38 -18.23 -3.01 -5.11
C LEU A 38 -18.82 -4.33 -4.63
N ARG A 39 -20.10 -4.61 -4.96
CA ARG A 39 -20.79 -5.87 -4.62
C ARG A 39 -20.04 -7.08 -5.15
N ASP A 40 -19.81 -7.09 -6.47
CA ASP A 40 -19.35 -8.28 -7.19
C ASP A 40 -17.83 -8.53 -7.06
N LYS A 41 -17.07 -7.51 -6.63
CA LYS A 41 -15.62 -7.61 -6.48
C LYS A 41 -15.17 -7.51 -5.03
N THR A 42 -15.05 -6.30 -4.49
CA THR A 42 -14.41 -6.11 -3.18
C THR A 42 -15.22 -6.74 -2.04
N LEU A 43 -16.55 -6.59 -2.01
CA LEU A 43 -17.35 -7.25 -0.97
C LEU A 43 -17.33 -8.77 -1.09
N THR A 44 -17.47 -9.30 -2.31
CA THR A 44 -17.35 -10.75 -2.58
C THR A 44 -15.98 -11.28 -2.16
N LEU A 45 -14.91 -10.52 -2.43
CA LEU A 45 -13.55 -10.88 -1.99
C LEU A 45 -13.43 -10.89 -0.47
N LEU A 46 -13.97 -9.89 0.23
CA LEU A 46 -13.96 -9.82 1.69
C LEU A 46 -14.78 -10.95 2.33
N GLN A 47 -15.92 -11.32 1.75
CA GLN A 47 -16.72 -12.50 2.15
C GLN A 47 -15.93 -13.79 1.99
N LYS A 48 -15.27 -13.97 0.83
CA LYS A 48 -14.42 -15.14 0.57
C LYS A 48 -13.32 -15.31 1.62
N TYR A 49 -12.72 -14.19 2.08
CA TYR A 49 -11.72 -14.18 3.15
C TYR A 49 -12.32 -14.17 4.55
N LYS A 50 -13.65 -14.27 4.70
CA LYS A 50 -14.37 -14.28 5.98
C LYS A 50 -14.00 -13.10 6.89
N ILE A 51 -13.83 -11.92 6.29
CA ILE A 51 -13.61 -10.69 7.04
C ILE A 51 -14.89 -10.33 7.80
N ASP A 52 -14.76 -10.03 9.10
CA ASP A 52 -15.90 -9.59 9.92
C ASP A 52 -16.56 -8.33 9.30
N PRO A 53 -17.84 -8.38 8.91
CA PRO A 53 -18.54 -7.24 8.34
C PRO A 53 -18.55 -6.01 9.26
N LYS A 54 -18.45 -6.17 10.58
CA LYS A 54 -18.33 -5.07 11.55
C LYS A 54 -17.08 -4.22 11.36
N LYS A 55 -16.09 -4.69 10.62
CA LYS A 55 -14.87 -3.95 10.28
C LYS A 55 -14.98 -3.12 9.00
N ILE A 56 -16.01 -3.34 8.17
CA ILE A 56 -16.11 -2.80 6.80
C ILE A 56 -16.92 -1.51 6.81
N TYR A 57 -16.28 -0.42 6.40
CA TYR A 57 -16.88 0.90 6.23
C TYR A 57 -16.82 1.31 4.76
N ILE A 58 -17.96 1.65 4.19
CA ILE A 58 -18.09 2.09 2.79
C ILE A 58 -18.31 3.60 2.81
N PHE A 59 -17.52 4.33 2.04
CA PHE A 59 -17.59 5.79 1.95
C PHE A 59 -18.10 6.18 0.57
N VAL A 60 -19.23 6.91 0.54
CA VAL A 60 -19.91 7.37 -0.66
C VAL A 60 -19.93 8.89 -0.73
N ALA A 61 -20.21 9.46 -1.90
CA ALA A 61 -20.08 10.90 -2.11
C ALA A 61 -21.20 11.73 -1.48
N ASN A 62 -22.45 11.22 -1.49
CA ASN A 62 -23.65 11.95 -1.06
C ASN A 62 -24.75 11.00 -0.55
N LYS A 63 -25.90 11.58 -0.14
CA LYS A 63 -27.03 10.83 0.40
C LYS A 63 -27.77 9.97 -0.65
N ASP A 64 -27.79 10.38 -1.89
CA ASP A 64 -28.45 9.61 -2.96
C ASP A 64 -27.68 8.33 -3.21
N GLU A 65 -26.35 8.39 -3.27
CA GLU A 65 -25.52 7.20 -3.29
C GLU A 65 -25.69 6.34 -2.03
N GLU A 66 -25.78 6.95 -0.85
CA GLU A 66 -26.04 6.17 0.37
C GLU A 66 -27.32 5.33 0.24
N LYS A 67 -28.39 5.90 -0.32
CA LYS A 67 -29.68 5.21 -0.56
C LYS A 67 -29.51 4.08 -1.60
N GLU A 68 -28.86 4.40 -2.70
CA GLU A 68 -28.58 3.44 -3.77
C GLU A 68 -27.75 2.24 -3.28
N TYR A 69 -26.67 2.52 -2.55
CA TYR A 69 -25.78 1.47 -2.00
C TYR A 69 -26.49 0.63 -0.93
N LYS A 70 -27.35 1.22 -0.10
CA LYS A 70 -28.17 0.46 0.86
C LYS A 70 -29.15 -0.50 0.18
N GLY A 71 -29.69 -0.11 -0.97
CA GLY A 71 -30.62 -0.94 -1.77
C GLY A 71 -29.89 -2.01 -2.60
N GLY A 72 -28.68 -1.70 -3.10
CA GLY A 72 -27.98 -2.56 -4.07
C GLY A 72 -26.92 -3.50 -3.45
N LEU A 73 -26.54 -3.32 -2.18
CA LEU A 73 -25.52 -4.14 -1.54
C LEU A 73 -26.11 -5.17 -0.57
N PRO A 74 -25.56 -6.39 -0.48
CA PRO A 74 -25.86 -7.31 0.61
C PRO A 74 -25.40 -6.70 1.94
N LYS A 75 -26.08 -7.00 3.05
CA LYS A 75 -25.70 -6.51 4.39
C LYS A 75 -24.43 -7.21 4.91
N TYR A 76 -23.34 -7.01 4.20
CA TYR A 76 -22.01 -7.51 4.57
C TYR A 76 -21.03 -6.34 4.78
N TYR A 77 -21.46 -5.37 5.55
CA TYR A 77 -20.68 -4.20 5.96
C TYR A 77 -21.19 -3.67 7.30
N HIS A 78 -20.34 -2.91 8.00
CA HIS A 78 -20.73 -2.25 9.24
C HIS A 78 -21.56 -0.99 8.97
N LYS A 79 -21.07 -0.12 8.09
CA LYS A 79 -21.69 1.18 7.86
C LYS A 79 -21.36 1.73 6.47
N ILE A 80 -22.35 2.37 5.85
CA ILE A 80 -22.15 3.29 4.74
C ILE A 80 -22.07 4.71 5.34
N VAL A 81 -21.04 5.45 4.95
CA VAL A 81 -20.74 6.80 5.47
C VAL A 81 -20.78 7.78 4.31
N VAL A 82 -21.60 8.81 4.44
CA VAL A 82 -21.62 9.91 3.49
C VAL A 82 -20.39 10.79 3.72
N GLY A 83 -19.53 10.85 2.73
CA GLY A 83 -18.30 11.62 2.72
C GLY A 83 -18.39 12.89 1.87
N LYS A 84 -17.41 13.06 0.98
CA LYS A 84 -17.33 14.20 0.06
C LYS A 84 -17.00 13.73 -1.35
N PRO A 85 -17.63 14.30 -2.39
CA PRO A 85 -17.33 13.94 -3.78
C PRO A 85 -15.89 14.30 -4.18
N GLY A 86 -15.34 13.51 -5.12
CA GLY A 86 -13.98 13.65 -5.63
C GLY A 86 -12.95 12.86 -4.83
N ILE A 87 -11.98 12.26 -5.55
CA ILE A 87 -11.03 11.30 -4.96
C ILE A 87 -10.20 11.90 -3.82
N LYS A 88 -9.61 13.07 -4.02
CA LYS A 88 -8.86 13.77 -2.97
C LYS A 88 -9.73 14.03 -1.74
N ASN A 89 -10.96 14.49 -1.95
CA ASN A 89 -11.86 14.86 -0.89
C ASN A 89 -12.26 13.64 -0.04
N ILE A 90 -12.65 12.53 -0.69
CA ILE A 90 -13.02 11.31 0.03
C ILE A 90 -11.82 10.69 0.75
N ARG A 91 -10.63 10.67 0.10
CA ARG A 91 -9.39 10.19 0.70
C ARG A 91 -8.96 11.03 1.90
N ASN A 92 -9.24 12.32 1.91
CA ASN A 92 -8.99 13.21 3.06
C ASN A 92 -10.09 13.10 4.13
N PHE A 93 -11.31 12.72 3.76
CA PHE A 93 -12.42 12.57 4.69
C PHE A 93 -12.30 11.28 5.53
N MET A 94 -11.96 10.14 4.89
CA MET A 94 -11.88 8.84 5.56
C MET A 94 -11.01 8.83 6.82
N PRO A 95 -9.76 9.33 6.83
CA PRO A 95 -8.94 9.36 8.04
C PRO A 95 -9.48 10.33 9.10
N LYS A 96 -10.22 11.39 8.70
CA LYS A 96 -10.87 12.31 9.65
C LYS A 96 -12.08 11.70 10.35
N TYR A 97 -12.75 10.76 9.71
CA TYR A 97 -13.88 10.02 10.28
C TYR A 97 -13.44 9.11 11.44
N PHE A 98 -12.24 8.57 11.41
CA PHE A 98 -11.69 7.72 12.45
C PHE A 98 -10.80 8.52 13.42
N PRO A 99 -10.65 8.06 14.66
CA PRO A 99 -9.74 8.71 15.61
C PRO A 99 -8.28 8.61 15.14
N GLU A 100 -7.45 9.55 15.60
CA GLU A 100 -5.99 9.49 15.46
C GLU A 100 -5.46 8.19 16.04
N GLY A 101 -4.47 7.57 15.41
CA GLY A 101 -3.89 6.29 15.83
C GLY A 101 -4.71 5.04 15.49
N LYS A 102 -5.92 5.19 14.88
CA LYS A 102 -6.72 4.03 14.44
C LYS A 102 -5.99 3.28 13.32
N LYS A 103 -5.98 1.95 13.39
CA LYS A 103 -5.52 1.07 12.33
C LYS A 103 -6.57 1.03 11.22
N ILE A 104 -6.24 1.55 10.04
CA ILE A 104 -7.14 1.60 8.88
C ILE A 104 -6.50 0.86 7.72
N PHE A 105 -7.20 -0.13 7.20
CA PHE A 105 -6.83 -0.79 5.95
C PHE A 105 -7.69 -0.23 4.83
N TYR A 106 -7.08 0.40 3.85
CA TYR A 106 -7.75 0.99 2.71
C TYR A 106 -7.83 -0.02 1.57
N MET A 107 -9.01 -0.15 0.98
CA MET A 107 -9.23 -0.92 -0.25
C MET A 107 -10.07 -0.12 -1.22
N ASP A 108 -9.84 -0.27 -2.52
CA ASP A 108 -10.75 0.26 -3.53
C ASP A 108 -11.90 -0.72 -3.81
N ASP A 109 -12.95 -0.24 -4.47
CA ASP A 109 -14.18 -0.98 -4.73
C ASP A 109 -14.06 -2.07 -5.80
N ASP A 110 -12.96 -2.07 -6.57
CA ASP A 110 -12.73 -2.95 -7.71
C ASP A 110 -11.70 -4.08 -7.49
N CYS A 111 -11.28 -4.29 -6.23
CA CYS A 111 -10.37 -5.38 -5.89
C CYS A 111 -11.08 -6.74 -5.94
N TYR A 112 -10.65 -7.65 -6.83
CA TYR A 112 -11.30 -8.95 -6.98
C TYR A 112 -10.42 -10.16 -6.63
N SER A 113 -9.13 -9.97 -6.45
CA SER A 113 -8.25 -11.05 -5.95
C SER A 113 -6.95 -10.52 -5.34
N LEU A 114 -6.42 -11.27 -4.39
CA LEU A 114 -5.13 -11.02 -3.74
C LEU A 114 -4.22 -12.23 -3.96
N HIS A 115 -2.96 -11.97 -4.25
CA HIS A 115 -1.99 -13.00 -4.60
C HIS A 115 -0.67 -12.82 -3.86
N GLU A 116 -0.02 -13.93 -3.60
CA GLU A 116 1.34 -13.99 -3.10
C GLU A 116 2.27 -14.54 -4.19
N CYS A 117 3.41 -13.88 -4.38
CA CYS A 117 4.47 -14.35 -5.24
C CYS A 117 5.33 -15.39 -4.49
N VAL A 118 5.42 -16.59 -5.05
CA VAL A 118 6.20 -17.71 -4.48
C VAL A 118 7.13 -18.33 -5.51
N ILE A 119 8.14 -19.03 -5.03
CA ILE A 119 9.02 -19.84 -5.89
C ILE A 119 8.28 -21.13 -6.27
N LYS A 120 8.32 -21.49 -7.55
CA LYS A 120 7.82 -22.80 -8.00
C LYS A 120 8.70 -23.89 -7.39
N THR A 121 8.13 -24.79 -6.61
CA THR A 121 8.81 -26.02 -6.20
C THR A 121 8.96 -26.91 -7.43
N LYS A 122 10.19 -27.26 -7.82
CA LYS A 122 10.41 -28.34 -8.78
C LYS A 122 9.90 -29.61 -8.12
N ASN A 123 8.79 -30.16 -8.59
CA ASN A 123 8.43 -31.53 -8.24
C ASN A 123 9.59 -32.40 -8.72
N LYS A 124 10.33 -33.00 -7.81
CA LYS A 124 11.23 -34.09 -8.11
C LYS A 124 10.36 -35.28 -8.55
N SER A 125 9.94 -35.30 -9.80
CA SER A 125 9.52 -36.55 -10.43
C SER A 125 10.71 -37.49 -10.36
N LYS A 126 10.54 -38.57 -9.61
CA LYS A 126 11.48 -39.71 -9.60
C LYS A 126 11.50 -40.31 -11.00
N SER A 127 12.37 -39.87 -11.87
CA SER A 127 12.81 -40.66 -13.02
C SER A 127 14.19 -41.21 -12.67
N LYS A 128 14.22 -42.45 -12.18
CA LYS A 128 15.39 -43.28 -12.21
C LYS A 128 15.64 -43.65 -13.69
N THR A 129 16.65 -43.07 -14.27
CA THR A 129 17.31 -43.67 -15.42
C THR A 129 18.80 -43.47 -15.23
N LYS A 130 19.47 -44.57 -14.88
CA LYS A 130 20.91 -44.68 -14.91
C LYS A 130 21.33 -44.69 -16.38
N SER A 131 22.22 -43.82 -16.79
CA SER A 131 23.11 -44.04 -17.92
C SER A 131 24.49 -43.54 -17.57
N ASN A 132 25.41 -44.48 -17.46
CA ASN A 132 26.84 -44.26 -17.39
C ASN A 132 27.32 -43.61 -18.70
N LYS A 133 28.10 -42.53 -18.63
CA LYS A 133 29.12 -42.23 -19.64
C LYS A 133 30.24 -41.36 -19.06
N SER A 134 31.39 -42.03 -19.01
CA SER A 134 32.79 -41.61 -19.27
C SER A 134 33.30 -40.25 -18.87
N LEU A 135 34.35 -40.32 -18.05
CA LEU A 135 35.36 -39.29 -17.78
C LEU A 135 35.94 -38.67 -19.05
N LYS A 136 35.96 -37.36 -19.15
CA LYS A 136 37.03 -36.65 -19.89
C LYS A 136 37.60 -35.54 -19.02
N LYS A 137 38.90 -35.66 -18.70
CA LYS A 137 39.75 -34.62 -18.12
C LYS A 137 39.81 -33.40 -19.03
N SER A 138 39.66 -32.21 -18.50
CA SER A 138 40.13 -30.97 -19.11
C SER A 138 40.58 -29.93 -18.10
N LYS A 139 41.76 -29.52 -18.32
CA LYS A 139 42.70 -28.55 -17.74
C LYS A 139 42.09 -27.32 -17.05
N SER A 140 42.65 -27.04 -15.88
CA SER A 140 42.52 -25.82 -15.08
C SER A 140 42.93 -24.54 -15.84
N LYS A 141 42.05 -23.56 -15.95
CA LYS A 141 42.40 -22.15 -16.11
C LYS A 141 41.85 -21.39 -14.92
N LYS A 142 42.74 -20.92 -14.04
CA LYS A 142 42.46 -19.93 -13.01
C LYS A 142 41.98 -18.67 -13.73
N LYS A 143 40.72 -18.29 -13.56
CA LYS A 143 40.18 -16.96 -13.84
C LYS A 143 39.74 -16.33 -12.53
N SER A 144 40.27 -15.13 -12.30
CA SER A 144 39.94 -14.23 -11.20
C SER A 144 38.43 -14.13 -10.99
N LYS A 145 37.97 -14.37 -9.75
CA LYS A 145 36.57 -14.22 -9.35
C LYS A 145 36.26 -12.73 -9.16
N SER A 146 35.79 -12.05 -10.21
CA SER A 146 34.96 -10.90 -10.04
C SER A 146 33.60 -11.38 -9.49
N SER A 147 33.09 -10.77 -8.42
CA SER A 147 31.79 -11.07 -7.82
C SER A 147 30.66 -10.69 -8.76
N LYS A 148 30.36 -11.56 -9.73
CA LYS A 148 29.12 -11.46 -10.53
C LYS A 148 27.96 -11.79 -9.62
N SER A 149 27.18 -10.78 -9.24
CA SER A 149 25.87 -10.97 -8.62
C SER A 149 25.10 -12.00 -9.44
N LYS A 150 24.74 -13.15 -8.83
CA LYS A 150 23.95 -14.19 -9.50
C LYS A 150 22.66 -13.54 -9.99
N LYS A 151 22.50 -13.39 -11.31
CA LYS A 151 21.23 -12.99 -11.93
C LYS A 151 20.15 -13.95 -11.42
N ARG A 152 19.17 -13.40 -10.70
CA ARG A 152 18.06 -14.16 -10.14
C ARG A 152 17.26 -14.77 -11.28
N ASP A 153 17.08 -16.07 -11.29
CA ASP A 153 16.20 -16.76 -12.25
C ASP A 153 14.74 -16.45 -11.88
N LYS A 154 14.17 -15.47 -12.59
CA LYS A 154 12.79 -15.02 -12.42
C LYS A 154 11.76 -15.95 -13.06
N SER A 155 12.18 -16.93 -13.87
CA SER A 155 11.29 -17.89 -14.53
C SER A 155 10.64 -18.86 -13.54
N ASN A 156 11.23 -19.03 -12.35
CA ASN A 156 10.74 -19.90 -11.29
C ASN A 156 9.74 -19.25 -10.32
N GLN A 157 9.18 -18.09 -10.67
CA GLN A 157 8.19 -17.41 -9.83
C GLN A 157 6.77 -17.64 -10.34
N LYS A 158 5.79 -17.72 -9.42
CA LYS A 158 4.36 -17.77 -9.74
C LYS A 158 3.54 -17.02 -8.69
N LEU A 159 2.38 -16.55 -9.10
CA LEU A 159 1.37 -16.05 -8.19
C LEU A 159 0.50 -17.21 -7.69
N ARG A 160 0.18 -17.20 -6.41
CA ARG A 160 -0.85 -18.05 -5.82
C ARG A 160 -1.84 -17.17 -5.04
N PRO A 161 -3.09 -17.58 -4.87
CA PRO A 161 -4.03 -16.87 -4.01
C PRO A 161 -3.43 -16.64 -2.61
N LEU A 162 -3.64 -15.47 -2.04
CA LEU A 162 -3.30 -15.18 -0.66
C LEU A 162 -4.10 -16.13 0.26
N LYS A 163 -3.48 -16.69 1.28
CA LYS A 163 -4.13 -17.67 2.16
C LYS A 163 -5.16 -17.02 3.08
N SER A 164 -4.81 -15.91 3.71
CA SER A 164 -5.65 -15.19 4.67
C SER A 164 -5.40 -13.70 4.54
N LEU A 165 -6.48 -12.93 4.29
CA LEU A 165 -6.41 -11.47 4.26
C LEU A 165 -6.33 -10.90 5.68
N ASP A 166 -7.08 -11.45 6.63
CA ASP A 166 -7.08 -11.00 8.03
C ASP A 166 -5.69 -11.13 8.66
N GLU A 167 -5.04 -12.29 8.46
CA GLU A 167 -3.67 -12.50 8.95
C GLU A 167 -2.67 -11.55 8.26
N PHE A 168 -2.80 -11.32 6.95
CA PHE A 168 -1.95 -10.38 6.24
C PHE A 168 -2.09 -8.95 6.81
N ILE A 169 -3.32 -8.48 7.03
CA ILE A 169 -3.59 -7.16 7.60
C ILE A 169 -3.02 -7.05 9.02
N LYS A 170 -3.26 -8.05 9.86
CA LYS A 170 -2.71 -8.09 11.23
C LYS A 170 -1.19 -8.09 11.26
N THR A 171 -0.56 -8.90 10.39
CA THR A 171 0.90 -8.93 10.23
C THR A 171 1.43 -7.57 9.78
N GLY A 172 0.77 -6.92 8.82
CA GLY A 172 1.16 -5.58 8.38
C GLY A 172 1.15 -4.56 9.51
N PHE A 173 0.10 -4.54 10.34
CA PHE A 173 0.04 -3.65 11.50
C PHE A 173 1.03 -4.03 12.61
N HIS A 174 1.34 -5.29 12.77
CA HIS A 174 2.39 -5.75 13.69
C HIS A 174 3.77 -5.27 13.22
N ASP A 175 4.08 -5.42 11.94
CA ASP A 175 5.35 -4.97 11.36
C ASP A 175 5.49 -3.44 11.45
N LEU A 176 4.40 -2.67 11.31
CA LEU A 176 4.40 -1.23 11.60
C LEU A 176 4.79 -0.94 13.05
N SER A 177 4.23 -1.69 14.01
CA SER A 177 4.50 -1.47 15.43
C SER A 177 5.97 -1.74 15.81
N ILE A 178 6.60 -2.73 15.16
CA ILE A 178 8.00 -3.07 15.38
C ILE A 178 8.93 -2.06 14.71
N SER A 179 8.58 -1.61 13.49
CA SER A 179 9.42 -0.73 12.69
C SER A 179 9.34 0.75 13.07
N GLY A 180 8.35 1.14 13.88
CA GLY A 180 8.05 2.56 14.16
C GLY A 180 7.47 3.33 12.98
N MET A 181 7.06 2.65 11.93
CA MET A 181 6.43 3.25 10.74
C MET A 181 4.91 3.19 10.84
N ASN A 182 4.22 4.04 10.07
CA ASN A 182 2.77 4.15 10.13
C ASN A 182 2.06 3.84 8.80
N LEU A 183 2.79 3.45 7.74
CA LEU A 183 2.20 3.07 6.45
C LEU A 183 2.81 1.79 5.91
N PHE A 184 1.96 0.83 5.54
CA PHE A 184 2.36 -0.33 4.73
C PHE A 184 1.47 -0.52 3.52
N GLY A 185 1.97 -1.25 2.52
CA GLY A 185 1.20 -1.63 1.34
C GLY A 185 1.81 -2.79 0.60
N ILE A 186 1.22 -3.08 -0.56
CA ILE A 186 1.56 -4.21 -1.41
C ILE A 186 2.33 -3.77 -2.65
N TYR A 187 2.83 -4.73 -3.42
CA TYR A 187 3.45 -4.48 -4.72
C TYR A 187 2.37 -4.04 -5.74
N PRO A 188 2.57 -2.94 -6.48
CA PRO A 188 1.50 -2.31 -7.26
C PRO A 188 1.17 -3.01 -8.59
N VAL A 189 1.93 -4.03 -8.99
CA VAL A 189 1.75 -4.71 -10.28
C VAL A 189 1.58 -6.20 -10.07
N ASP A 190 0.55 -6.80 -10.64
CA ASP A 190 0.21 -8.22 -10.52
C ASP A 190 0.99 -9.12 -11.50
N ASN A 191 2.29 -8.86 -11.61
CA ASN A 191 3.20 -9.63 -12.45
C ASN A 191 4.37 -10.19 -11.62
N ALA A 192 4.37 -11.52 -11.44
CA ALA A 192 5.39 -12.23 -10.67
C ALA A 192 6.82 -11.92 -11.10
N PHE A 193 7.06 -11.61 -12.39
CA PHE A 193 8.38 -11.31 -12.92
C PHE A 193 9.03 -10.09 -12.24
N PHE A 194 8.24 -9.07 -11.87
CA PHE A 194 8.74 -7.86 -11.20
C PHE A 194 8.73 -7.96 -9.68
N MET A 195 8.03 -8.93 -9.12
CA MET A 195 7.86 -9.12 -7.69
C MET A 195 9.07 -9.82 -7.06
N ARG A 196 9.11 -9.87 -5.74
CA ARG A 196 10.08 -10.65 -4.97
C ARG A 196 9.33 -11.71 -4.15
N PRO A 197 9.53 -13.00 -4.43
CA PRO A 197 8.80 -14.05 -3.75
C PRO A 197 9.14 -14.11 -2.27
N THR A 198 8.23 -14.68 -1.49
CA THR A 198 8.50 -15.19 -0.14
C THR A 198 9.71 -16.12 -0.20
N ASP A 199 10.64 -15.98 0.74
CA ASP A 199 11.84 -16.83 0.80
C ASP A 199 11.49 -18.27 1.20
N ASN A 200 12.48 -19.18 1.14
CA ASN A 200 12.28 -20.60 1.45
C ASN A 200 11.89 -20.85 2.92
N ARG A 201 12.06 -19.87 3.81
CA ARG A 201 11.65 -19.91 5.22
C ARG A 201 10.27 -19.33 5.45
N GLY A 202 9.57 -18.93 4.38
CA GLY A 202 8.25 -18.31 4.45
C GLY A 202 8.27 -16.81 4.78
N LYS A 203 9.45 -16.18 4.82
CA LYS A 203 9.58 -14.75 5.15
C LYS A 203 9.25 -13.89 3.94
N SER A 204 8.36 -12.92 4.14
CA SER A 204 8.01 -11.91 3.15
C SER A 204 9.19 -10.99 2.83
N HIS A 205 9.29 -10.55 1.58
CA HIS A 205 10.26 -9.55 1.19
C HIS A 205 9.71 -8.13 1.42
N LEU A 206 10.21 -7.49 2.46
CA LEU A 206 9.84 -6.12 2.84
C LEU A 206 10.86 -5.09 2.33
N THR A 207 10.35 -3.91 1.99
CA THR A 207 11.13 -2.70 1.76
C THR A 207 10.68 -1.63 2.75
N ASN A 208 11.61 -0.93 3.39
CA ASN A 208 11.36 0.10 4.41
C ASN A 208 11.91 1.49 4.05
N ARG A 209 12.16 1.73 2.77
CA ARG A 209 12.67 3.02 2.24
C ARG A 209 11.56 3.79 1.54
N ILE A 210 11.86 5.00 1.06
CA ILE A 210 10.91 5.70 0.19
C ILE A 210 10.52 4.81 -1.00
N THR A 211 9.25 4.50 -1.07
CA THR A 211 8.69 3.67 -2.14
C THR A 211 7.21 4.00 -2.32
N TYR A 212 6.71 3.78 -3.51
CA TYR A 212 5.31 3.96 -3.84
C TYR A 212 4.44 2.92 -3.12
N ILE A 213 3.49 3.39 -2.33
CA ILE A 213 2.44 2.60 -1.69
C ILE A 213 1.13 2.90 -2.39
N ILE A 214 0.63 1.92 -3.13
CA ILE A 214 -0.58 2.08 -3.92
C ILE A 214 -1.83 2.20 -3.03
N GLY A 215 -2.76 3.08 -3.42
CA GLY A 215 -3.92 3.44 -2.59
C GLY A 215 -4.97 2.35 -2.43
N TYR A 216 -5.08 1.43 -3.40
CA TYR A 216 -6.16 0.45 -3.42
C TYR A 216 -5.97 -0.75 -2.47
N CYS A 217 -4.83 -0.91 -1.83
CA CYS A 217 -4.59 -1.97 -0.84
C CYS A 217 -3.41 -1.57 0.07
N ALA A 218 -3.70 -0.85 1.14
CA ALA A 218 -2.70 -0.30 2.05
C ALA A 218 -3.24 -0.19 3.47
N GLY A 219 -2.40 -0.44 4.48
CA GLY A 219 -2.73 -0.22 5.88
C GLY A 219 -1.96 0.97 6.45
N ALA A 220 -2.63 1.78 7.25
CA ALA A 220 -2.00 2.88 7.96
C ALA A 220 -2.46 2.95 9.42
N ILE A 221 -1.54 3.31 10.31
CA ILE A 221 -1.88 3.88 11.60
C ILE A 221 -2.23 5.34 11.33
N ASN A 222 -3.48 5.72 11.60
CA ASN A 222 -4.05 7.01 11.21
C ASN A 222 -3.24 8.18 11.77
N THR A 223 -2.31 8.68 10.99
CA THR A 223 -1.51 9.88 11.26
C THR A 223 -2.06 11.00 10.38
N ARG A 224 -3.05 11.73 10.88
CA ARG A 224 -3.88 12.65 10.08
C ARG A 224 -3.08 13.61 9.22
N VAL A 225 -1.97 14.15 9.72
CA VAL A 225 -1.11 15.06 8.96
C VAL A 225 -0.52 14.40 7.71
N CYS A 226 -0.22 13.10 7.76
CA CYS A 226 0.29 12.33 6.63
C CYS A 226 -0.82 11.93 5.65
N GLU A 227 -2.06 11.87 6.13
CA GLU A 227 -3.23 11.47 5.34
C GLU A 227 -3.86 12.61 4.53
N ILE A 228 -3.44 13.86 4.70
CA ILE A 228 -3.94 15.00 3.91
C ILE A 228 -3.25 15.04 2.56
N ARG A 229 -4.03 14.87 1.48
CA ARG A 229 -3.59 15.00 0.08
C ARG A 229 -3.93 16.38 -0.46
N THR A 230 -3.08 16.89 -1.33
CA THR A 230 -3.29 18.17 -2.02
C THR A 230 -3.59 17.99 -3.52
N VAL A 231 -3.31 16.80 -4.07
CA VAL A 231 -3.52 16.46 -5.48
C VAL A 231 -4.64 15.45 -5.66
N ASP A 232 -5.31 15.47 -6.81
CA ASP A 232 -6.34 14.50 -7.15
C ASP A 232 -5.77 13.23 -7.80
N ASP A 233 -4.88 13.38 -8.79
CA ASP A 233 -4.15 12.25 -9.34
C ASP A 233 -2.79 12.11 -8.65
N LYS A 234 -2.29 10.86 -8.56
CA LYS A 234 -1.05 10.54 -7.81
C LYS A 234 -1.08 10.92 -6.33
N GLU A 235 -2.26 10.94 -5.74
CA GLU A 235 -2.50 11.24 -4.33
C GLU A 235 -1.81 10.24 -3.39
N ASP A 236 -1.67 9.01 -3.82
CA ASP A 236 -0.98 7.92 -3.16
C ASP A 236 0.57 8.08 -3.18
N PHE A 237 1.12 8.73 -4.20
CA PHE A 237 2.53 9.18 -4.18
C PHE A 237 2.75 10.23 -3.10
N GLU A 238 1.88 11.25 -3.02
CA GLU A 238 1.98 12.28 -1.98
C GLU A 238 1.88 11.67 -0.58
N ARG A 239 0.93 10.75 -0.37
CA ARG A 239 0.79 10.00 0.88
C ARG A 239 2.07 9.25 1.24
N SER A 240 2.64 8.53 0.29
CA SER A 240 3.89 7.78 0.51
C SER A 240 5.05 8.68 0.90
N ILE A 241 5.17 9.85 0.27
CA ILE A 241 6.18 10.86 0.60
C ILE A 241 5.97 11.42 2.00
N LYS A 242 4.73 11.74 2.38
CA LYS A 242 4.43 12.33 3.68
C LYS A 242 4.75 11.38 4.83
N TYR A 243 4.35 10.11 4.72
CA TYR A 243 4.74 9.10 5.70
C TYR A 243 6.24 8.87 5.74
N TYR A 244 6.91 8.87 4.58
CA TYR A 244 8.36 8.75 4.54
C TYR A 244 9.06 9.93 5.23
N LEU A 245 8.61 11.16 5.01
CA LEU A 245 9.16 12.36 5.68
C LEU A 245 8.90 12.35 7.18
N HIS A 246 7.78 11.78 7.60
CA HIS A 246 7.40 11.71 9.00
C HIS A 246 8.15 10.60 9.74
N ASP A 247 8.15 9.38 9.20
CA ASP A 247 8.58 8.16 9.89
C ASP A 247 10.00 7.69 9.51
N GLY A 248 10.58 8.23 8.44
CA GLY A 248 11.85 7.76 7.87
C GLY A 248 11.72 6.56 6.92
N GLY A 249 10.53 6.01 6.76
CA GLY A 249 10.27 4.87 5.89
C GLY A 249 8.78 4.59 5.66
N VAL A 250 8.51 3.71 4.70
CA VAL A 250 7.20 3.08 4.49
C VAL A 250 7.42 1.61 4.19
N LEU A 251 6.59 0.71 4.71
CA LEU A 251 6.73 -0.71 4.48
C LEU A 251 6.01 -1.15 3.19
N ARG A 252 6.69 -1.89 2.33
CA ARG A 252 6.05 -2.51 1.17
C ARG A 252 6.36 -4.00 1.10
N TYR A 253 5.30 -4.80 1.07
CA TYR A 253 5.35 -6.24 0.82
C TYR A 253 5.54 -6.49 -0.68
N ASN A 254 6.77 -6.80 -1.09
CA ASN A 254 7.10 -6.99 -2.51
C ASN A 254 6.72 -8.38 -3.04
N ASN A 255 6.17 -9.23 -2.19
CA ASN A 255 5.64 -10.55 -2.50
C ASN A 255 4.12 -10.62 -2.56
N ILE A 256 3.41 -9.56 -2.15
CA ILE A 256 1.94 -9.50 -2.16
C ILE A 256 1.48 -8.51 -3.22
N THR A 257 0.43 -8.84 -3.94
CA THR A 257 -0.23 -7.98 -4.93
C THR A 257 -1.73 -8.23 -4.97
N ALA A 258 -2.49 -7.28 -5.50
CA ALA A 258 -3.92 -7.44 -5.76
C ALA A 258 -4.21 -7.24 -7.26
N LYS A 259 -5.32 -7.81 -7.72
CA LYS A 259 -5.87 -7.54 -9.03
C LYS A 259 -7.06 -6.61 -8.91
N THR A 260 -7.04 -5.57 -9.69
CA THR A 260 -8.12 -4.59 -9.84
C THR A 260 -8.45 -4.43 -11.32
N ARG A 261 -9.58 -3.84 -11.65
CA ARG A 261 -9.90 -3.42 -13.02
C ARG A 261 -9.68 -1.92 -13.24
N CYS A 262 -8.66 -1.40 -12.59
CA CYS A 262 -8.26 0.00 -12.76
C CYS A 262 -8.19 0.37 -14.25
N TYR A 263 -8.77 1.49 -14.64
CA TYR A 263 -8.89 2.01 -16.02
C TYR A 263 -9.86 1.25 -16.96
N LYS A 264 -10.59 0.22 -16.51
CA LYS A 264 -11.45 -0.58 -17.39
C LYS A 264 -12.94 -0.52 -17.03
N GLU A 265 -13.28 0.00 -15.85
CA GLU A 265 -14.66 0.06 -15.37
C GLU A 265 -15.20 1.50 -15.47
N PRO A 266 -16.44 1.70 -15.86
CA PRO A 266 -17.08 3.01 -15.83
C PRO A 266 -17.23 3.52 -14.39
N GLY A 267 -17.45 4.82 -14.22
CA GLY A 267 -17.57 5.48 -12.91
C GLY A 267 -16.25 5.73 -12.20
N GLY A 268 -16.34 6.23 -10.97
CA GLY A 268 -15.15 6.61 -10.18
C GLY A 268 -14.35 7.73 -10.82
N MET A 269 -13.03 7.66 -10.73
CA MET A 269 -12.11 8.68 -11.27
C MET A 269 -12.01 8.70 -12.80
N GLN A 270 -12.52 7.69 -13.49
CA GLN A 270 -12.30 7.55 -14.95
C GLN A 270 -12.95 8.69 -15.73
N GLU A 271 -14.12 9.15 -15.26
CA GLU A 271 -14.87 10.23 -15.90
C GLU A 271 -14.15 11.58 -15.87
N GLU A 272 -13.33 11.81 -14.85
CA GLU A 272 -12.65 13.08 -14.60
C GLU A 272 -11.15 13.09 -14.93
N ARG A 273 -10.56 11.92 -15.16
CA ARG A 273 -9.12 11.79 -15.37
C ARG A 273 -8.73 12.21 -16.78
N THR A 274 -7.90 13.25 -16.88
CA THR A 274 -7.28 13.70 -18.13
C THR A 274 -5.76 13.65 -18.02
N ASN A 275 -5.07 13.51 -19.17
CA ASN A 275 -3.61 13.58 -19.22
C ASN A 275 -3.08 14.90 -18.65
N ALA A 276 -3.76 16.01 -18.92
CA ALA A 276 -3.40 17.34 -18.41
C ALA A 276 -3.48 17.39 -16.87
N ARG A 277 -4.52 16.79 -16.25
CA ARG A 277 -4.69 16.73 -14.79
C ARG A 277 -3.61 15.85 -14.15
N VAL A 278 -3.33 14.67 -14.72
CA VAL A 278 -2.26 13.79 -14.26
C VAL A 278 -0.89 14.47 -14.35
N LYS A 279 -0.61 15.18 -15.46
CA LYS A 279 0.62 15.94 -15.64
C LYS A 279 0.75 17.07 -14.62
N ARG A 280 -0.32 17.85 -14.40
CA ARG A 280 -0.34 18.93 -13.39
C ARG A 280 0.00 18.38 -12.00
N SER A 281 -0.62 17.28 -11.59
CA SER A 281 -0.33 16.62 -10.31
C SER A 281 1.13 16.16 -10.19
N ALA A 282 1.69 15.57 -11.26
CA ALA A 282 3.07 15.09 -11.27
C ALA A 282 4.08 16.25 -11.19
N VAL A 283 3.86 17.33 -11.94
CA VAL A 283 4.69 18.55 -11.91
C VAL A 283 4.61 19.20 -10.53
N TYR A 284 3.41 19.33 -9.97
CA TYR A 284 3.23 19.89 -8.64
C TYR A 284 4.01 19.11 -7.57
N LEU A 285 3.88 17.78 -7.56
CA LEU A 285 4.61 16.95 -6.60
C LEU A 285 6.12 17.08 -6.74
N SER A 286 6.62 17.20 -7.99
CA SER A 286 8.05 17.35 -8.23
C SER A 286 8.60 18.72 -7.80
N LYS A 287 7.79 19.77 -7.90
CA LYS A 287 8.13 21.09 -7.37
C LYS A 287 8.06 21.13 -5.84
N LYS A 288 7.06 20.48 -5.25
CA LYS A 288 6.86 20.47 -3.80
C LYS A 288 7.91 19.62 -3.06
N TYR A 289 8.29 18.48 -3.65
CA TYR A 289 9.22 17.52 -3.07
C TYR A 289 10.45 17.26 -3.96
N PRO A 290 11.25 18.29 -4.33
CA PRO A 290 12.30 18.16 -5.34
C PRO A 290 13.38 17.15 -4.95
N ASP A 291 13.66 17.01 -3.65
CA ASP A 291 14.66 16.08 -3.14
C ASP A 291 14.19 14.63 -3.12
N LEU A 292 12.89 14.39 -3.24
CA LEU A 292 12.25 13.07 -3.10
C LEU A 292 11.61 12.56 -4.38
N THR A 293 11.47 13.40 -5.39
CA THR A 293 10.76 13.08 -6.62
C THR A 293 11.56 13.46 -7.85
N THR A 294 11.32 12.75 -8.94
CA THR A 294 11.75 13.13 -10.28
C THR A 294 10.55 13.01 -11.20
N TYR A 295 10.25 14.08 -11.91
CA TYR A 295 9.24 14.09 -12.98
C TYR A 295 9.82 13.46 -14.24
N THR A 296 9.00 12.66 -14.94
CA THR A 296 9.35 12.12 -16.25
C THR A 296 8.10 11.95 -17.12
N GLU A 297 8.22 12.22 -18.40
CA GLU A 297 7.22 11.89 -19.42
C GLU A 297 7.73 10.71 -20.23
N LYS A 298 7.13 9.53 -20.04
CA LYS A 298 7.40 8.39 -20.92
C LYS A 298 6.38 8.37 -22.04
N LYS A 299 6.84 8.50 -23.27
CA LYS A 299 6.00 8.46 -24.47
C LYS A 299 5.16 7.18 -24.62
N SER A 300 5.60 6.06 -24.04
CA SER A 300 4.97 4.75 -24.20
C SER A 300 3.65 4.56 -23.45
N TRP A 301 3.37 5.36 -22.41
CA TRP A 301 2.18 5.19 -21.55
C TRP A 301 1.20 6.36 -21.61
N GLY A 302 1.57 7.45 -22.29
CA GLY A 302 0.73 8.64 -22.44
C GLY A 302 0.52 9.48 -21.18
N TYR A 303 0.99 9.01 -20.01
CA TYR A 303 0.85 9.72 -18.73
C TYR A 303 2.18 10.16 -18.15
N ALA A 304 2.17 11.32 -17.52
CA ALA A 304 3.29 11.80 -16.71
C ALA A 304 3.54 10.91 -15.50
N GLU A 305 4.80 10.61 -15.19
CA GLU A 305 5.20 9.77 -14.08
C GLU A 305 5.99 10.55 -13.01
N VAL A 306 5.92 10.07 -11.78
CA VAL A 306 6.73 10.52 -10.66
C VAL A 306 7.56 9.33 -10.17
N ILE A 307 8.88 9.51 -10.14
CA ILE A 307 9.81 8.53 -9.58
C ILE A 307 10.17 8.97 -8.17
N LEU A 308 9.98 8.09 -7.19
CA LEU A 308 10.33 8.34 -5.80
C LEU A 308 11.78 7.92 -5.52
N ARG A 309 12.59 8.87 -5.08
CA ARG A 309 13.98 8.63 -4.68
C ARG A 309 14.43 9.73 -3.72
N ASP A 310 14.96 9.36 -2.56
CA ASP A 310 15.63 10.33 -1.67
C ASP A 310 17.01 10.68 -2.22
N LYS A 311 17.14 11.90 -2.72
CA LYS A 311 18.37 12.48 -3.29
C LYS A 311 19.21 13.21 -2.24
N ARG A 312 18.67 13.40 -1.02
CA ARG A 312 19.42 14.02 0.08
C ARG A 312 20.58 13.13 0.47
N LEU A 313 21.70 13.74 0.82
CA LEU A 313 22.84 13.02 1.40
C LEU A 313 22.37 12.31 2.69
N GLU A 314 22.94 11.17 3.01
CA GLU A 314 22.51 10.35 4.16
C GLU A 314 22.59 11.16 5.47
N LYS A 315 23.65 11.95 5.67
CA LYS A 315 23.84 12.85 6.81
C LYS A 315 22.78 13.95 6.94
N ASP A 316 22.14 14.34 5.80
CA ASP A 316 21.15 15.42 5.73
C ASP A 316 19.72 14.89 5.79
N ARG A 317 19.52 13.56 5.82
CA ARG A 317 18.21 12.94 5.92
C ARG A 317 17.64 13.13 7.31
N LYS A 318 16.76 14.12 7.42
CA LYS A 318 15.98 14.38 8.63
C LYS A 318 14.56 13.90 8.43
N PHE A 319 13.92 13.44 9.50
CA PHE A 319 12.56 12.92 9.52
C PHE A 319 11.79 13.52 10.70
N GLY A 320 10.48 13.36 10.68
CA GLY A 320 9.58 13.80 11.72
C GLY A 320 8.60 14.88 11.28
N LEU A 321 7.66 15.20 12.17
CA LEU A 321 6.57 16.14 11.91
C LEU A 321 7.06 17.54 11.48
N LYS A 322 8.15 18.02 12.06
CA LYS A 322 8.72 19.34 11.69
C LYS A 322 9.17 19.35 10.23
N VAL A 323 9.90 18.31 9.80
CA VAL A 323 10.39 18.17 8.42
C VAL A 323 9.22 18.12 7.43
N LEU A 324 8.19 17.34 7.74
CA LEU A 324 6.97 17.26 6.92
C LEU A 324 6.31 18.65 6.79
N LYS A 325 6.16 19.38 7.89
CA LYS A 325 5.58 20.73 7.90
C LYS A 325 6.41 21.74 7.11
N ASP A 326 7.73 21.63 7.12
CA ASP A 326 8.61 22.51 6.34
C ASP A 326 8.41 22.34 4.82
N TYR A 327 8.19 21.11 4.35
CA TYR A 327 7.79 20.85 2.96
C TYR A 327 6.39 21.42 2.65
N ASP A 328 5.43 21.29 3.55
CA ASP A 328 4.07 21.80 3.35
C ASP A 328 4.01 23.35 3.32
N ARG A 329 4.93 24.05 3.99
CA ARG A 329 5.04 25.52 4.04
C ARG A 329 5.67 26.15 2.78
N LYS A 330 6.22 25.36 1.86
CA LYS A 330 6.90 25.90 0.65
C LYS A 330 5.99 26.72 -0.27
N GLY A 331 4.70 26.88 0.05
CA GLY A 331 3.80 27.81 -0.65
C GLY A 331 3.51 27.48 -2.11
N ILE A 332 3.85 26.25 -2.56
CA ILE A 332 3.62 25.81 -3.93
C ILE A 332 2.14 25.56 -4.14
N LYS A 333 1.52 26.28 -5.07
CA LYS A 333 0.11 26.12 -5.43
C LYS A 333 -0.08 24.98 -6.42
N TYR A 334 -1.14 24.20 -6.21
CA TYR A 334 -1.60 23.11 -7.08
C TYR A 334 -2.42 23.62 -8.26
#